data_24ffc091816c8eca07a5af40dbf8fa1d
#
_entry.id   24ffc091816c8eca07a5af40dbf8fa1d
#
_cell.length_a   1.000
_cell.length_b   1.000
_cell.length_c   1.000
_cell.angle_alpha   90.00
_cell.angle_beta   90.00
_cell.angle_gamma   90.00
#
_symmetry.space_group_name_H-M   'P 1'
#
loop_
_entity.id
_entity.type
_entity.pdbx_description
1 polymer ?
#
loop_
_entity_poly.entity_id
_entity_poly.type
_entity_poly.pdbx_seq_one_letter_code
_entity_poly.pdbx_strand_id
1 'polypeptide(L)'
;RTNIYFIQSEDWGQTWTTVDGTPVELPLTTLYNDALVRDYQSQGRNCYIKDVNFDKDGNPVILYLTSDNHLPGPEGGIRKWHTLHWTGTEWVESQFTTSTHSYDSGSIWTENDKEWTVIIPSDEGPQPLGSGGGIVRWVSKNQGKTWKRAGTITSGTERNHGYVRRPQNAH
;
A
#
# COMPACT_ATOMS: atom_id res chain seq x y z
N ARG A 1 2.47 -4.22 -13.64
CA ARG A 1 2.22 -3.41 -12.42
C ARG A 1 0.90 -2.65 -12.54
N THR A 2 -0.18 -3.37 -12.82
CA THR A 2 -1.46 -2.74 -13.14
C THR A 2 -2.61 -3.23 -12.27
N ASN A 3 -2.52 -4.44 -11.72
CA ASN A 3 -3.59 -5.01 -10.91
C ASN A 3 -3.05 -5.52 -9.58
N ILE A 4 -3.93 -5.63 -8.59
CA ILE A 4 -3.63 -6.25 -7.30
C ILE A 4 -4.36 -7.59 -7.24
N TYR A 5 -3.61 -8.64 -6.97
CA TYR A 5 -4.09 -10.00 -6.70
C TYR A 5 -3.70 -10.38 -5.28
N PHE A 6 -4.52 -11.19 -4.65
CA PHE A 6 -4.22 -11.77 -3.35
C PHE A 6 -4.54 -13.25 -3.34
N ILE A 7 -3.57 -14.04 -2.92
CA ILE A 7 -3.74 -15.47 -2.61
C ILE A 7 -2.99 -15.78 -1.32
N GLN A 8 -3.42 -16.80 -0.62
CA GLN A 8 -2.83 -17.28 0.63
C GLN A 8 -2.72 -18.80 0.65
N SER A 9 -1.83 -19.30 1.48
CA SER A 9 -1.65 -20.74 1.71
C SER A 9 -1.48 -20.97 3.21
N GLU A 10 -2.14 -22.00 3.74
CA GLU A 10 -2.05 -22.45 5.13
C GLU A 10 -1.19 -23.71 5.29
N ASP A 11 -0.72 -24.28 4.18
CA ASP A 11 -0.02 -25.57 4.12
C ASP A 11 1.35 -25.48 3.43
N TRP A 12 2.04 -24.35 3.62
CA TRP A 12 3.37 -24.10 3.06
C TRP A 12 3.43 -24.10 1.53
N GLY A 13 2.36 -23.64 0.89
CA GLY A 13 2.29 -23.48 -0.56
C GLY A 13 1.86 -24.73 -1.31
N GLN A 14 1.33 -25.76 -0.64
CA GLN A 14 0.80 -26.94 -1.31
C GLN A 14 -0.55 -26.64 -1.95
N THR A 15 -1.41 -25.90 -1.25
CA THR A 15 -2.68 -25.38 -1.78
C THR A 15 -2.78 -23.88 -1.60
N TRP A 16 -3.58 -23.25 -2.44
CA TRP A 16 -3.76 -21.81 -2.44
C TRP A 16 -5.24 -21.44 -2.49
N THR A 17 -5.58 -20.38 -1.78
CA THR A 17 -6.94 -19.82 -1.76
C THR A 17 -6.91 -18.32 -1.92
N THR A 18 -8.04 -17.73 -2.29
CA THR A 18 -8.32 -16.32 -2.13
C THR A 18 -8.46 -15.98 -0.64
N VAL A 19 -8.63 -14.71 -0.31
CA VAL A 19 -8.78 -14.25 1.07
C VAL A 19 -10.04 -14.81 1.78
N ASP A 20 -11.08 -15.13 1.03
CA ASP A 20 -12.34 -15.73 1.54
C ASP A 20 -12.36 -17.26 1.51
N GLY A 21 -11.21 -17.87 1.18
CA GLY A 21 -11.05 -19.32 1.18
C GLY A 21 -11.43 -20.03 -0.12
N THR A 22 -11.78 -19.31 -1.18
CA THR A 22 -12.05 -19.94 -2.48
C THR A 22 -10.77 -20.56 -3.05
N PRO A 23 -10.74 -21.85 -3.42
CA PRO A 23 -9.56 -22.50 -3.98
C PRO A 23 -9.07 -21.83 -5.27
N VAL A 24 -7.76 -21.71 -5.40
CA VAL A 24 -7.09 -21.12 -6.55
C VAL A 24 -6.10 -22.09 -7.16
N GLU A 25 -6.24 -22.37 -8.45
CA GLU A 25 -5.28 -23.18 -9.20
C GLU A 25 -4.12 -22.32 -9.71
N LEU A 26 -2.90 -22.83 -9.57
CA LEU A 26 -1.68 -22.19 -10.06
C LEU A 26 -1.10 -22.92 -11.28
N PRO A 27 -0.44 -22.20 -12.19
CA PRO A 27 -0.21 -20.75 -12.22
C PRO A 27 -1.47 -19.96 -12.63
N LEU A 28 -1.61 -18.72 -12.15
CA LEU A 28 -2.65 -17.80 -12.64
C LEU A 28 -2.36 -17.43 -14.09
N THR A 29 -3.16 -17.91 -15.02
CA THR A 29 -2.92 -17.76 -16.46
C THR A 29 -3.82 -16.73 -17.14
N THR A 30 -4.84 -16.25 -16.43
CA THR A 30 -5.80 -15.27 -16.94
C THR A 30 -5.74 -13.98 -16.14
N LEU A 31 -6.00 -12.87 -16.80
CA LEU A 31 -6.02 -11.56 -16.15
C LEU A 31 -7.17 -11.44 -15.13
N TYR A 32 -8.34 -11.92 -15.51
CA TYR A 32 -9.54 -11.93 -14.67
C TYR A 32 -9.73 -13.33 -14.09
N ASN A 33 -9.52 -13.44 -12.79
CA ASN A 33 -9.66 -14.66 -12.00
C ASN A 33 -10.06 -14.30 -10.55
N ASP A 34 -10.37 -15.30 -9.73
CA ASP A 34 -10.90 -15.11 -8.38
C ASP A 34 -9.91 -14.43 -7.42
N ALA A 35 -8.62 -14.46 -7.71
CA ALA A 35 -7.59 -13.78 -6.93
C ALA A 35 -7.52 -12.26 -7.19
N LEU A 36 -8.22 -11.74 -8.21
CA LEU A 36 -8.20 -10.32 -8.55
C LEU A 36 -8.91 -9.47 -7.51
N VAL A 37 -8.18 -8.59 -6.84
CA VAL A 37 -8.70 -7.69 -5.81
C VAL A 37 -9.00 -6.31 -6.37
N ARG A 38 -8.11 -5.77 -7.22
CA ARG A 38 -8.30 -4.45 -7.86
C ARG A 38 -7.79 -4.47 -9.29
N ASP A 39 -8.64 -4.01 -10.20
CA ASP A 39 -8.33 -3.83 -11.61
C ASP A 39 -8.00 -2.36 -11.90
N TYR A 40 -6.71 -2.05 -11.97
CA TYR A 40 -6.21 -0.75 -12.40
C TYR A 40 -5.85 -0.73 -13.88
N GLN A 41 -5.67 -1.90 -14.50
CA GLN A 41 -5.36 -1.99 -15.91
C GLN A 41 -6.50 -1.46 -16.78
N SER A 42 -7.75 -1.80 -16.48
CA SER A 42 -8.92 -1.28 -17.19
C SER A 42 -9.08 0.23 -17.05
N GLN A 43 -8.49 0.81 -16.01
CA GLN A 43 -8.49 2.25 -15.75
C GLN A 43 -7.28 2.97 -16.37
N GLY A 44 -6.41 2.27 -17.10
CA GLY A 44 -5.18 2.82 -17.65
C GLY A 44 -4.16 3.27 -16.59
N ARG A 45 -4.21 2.70 -15.39
CA ARG A 45 -3.39 3.10 -14.25
C ARG A 45 -2.41 2.03 -13.85
N ASN A 46 -1.32 2.45 -13.19
CA ASN A 46 -0.36 1.55 -12.57
C ASN A 46 -0.54 1.50 -11.05
N CYS A 47 -0.18 0.37 -10.43
CA CYS A 47 -0.10 0.25 -8.99
C CYS A 47 1.27 -0.29 -8.54
N TYR A 48 1.69 0.09 -7.34
CA TYR A 48 2.99 -0.27 -6.75
C TYR A 48 2.78 -0.64 -5.28
N ILE A 49 2.76 -1.93 -4.98
CA ILE A 49 2.65 -2.42 -3.60
C ILE A 49 3.91 -2.01 -2.84
N LYS A 50 3.74 -1.49 -1.64
CA LYS A 50 4.81 -0.97 -0.79
C LYS A 50 4.99 -1.77 0.49
N ASP A 51 3.90 -2.16 1.12
CA ASP A 51 3.92 -2.99 2.32
C ASP A 51 2.66 -3.84 2.41
N VAL A 52 2.77 -4.97 3.08
CA VAL A 52 1.64 -5.83 3.43
C VAL A 52 1.76 -6.16 4.92
N ASN A 53 0.68 -5.98 5.64
CA ASN A 53 0.57 -6.34 7.04
C ASN A 53 -0.78 -7.00 7.28
N PHE A 54 -1.01 -7.45 8.50
CA PHE A 54 -2.26 -8.09 8.90
C PHE A 54 -2.83 -7.37 10.12
N ASP A 55 -4.15 -7.27 10.18
CA ASP A 55 -4.81 -6.80 11.39
C ASP A 55 -4.74 -7.87 12.50
N LYS A 56 -5.31 -7.57 13.67
CA LYS A 56 -5.31 -8.51 14.81
C LYS A 56 -6.06 -9.82 14.55
N ASP A 57 -6.98 -9.81 13.61
CA ASP A 57 -7.79 -10.98 13.22
C ASP A 57 -7.14 -11.77 12.07
N GLY A 58 -5.95 -11.33 11.61
CA GLY A 58 -5.20 -11.96 10.53
C GLY A 58 -5.64 -11.53 9.13
N ASN A 59 -6.48 -10.51 9.01
CA ASN A 59 -6.93 -10.02 7.73
C ASN A 59 -5.85 -9.14 7.07
N PRO A 60 -5.58 -9.32 5.76
CA PRO A 60 -4.53 -8.58 5.07
C PRO A 60 -4.87 -7.09 4.89
N VAL A 61 -3.85 -6.28 5.07
CA VAL A 61 -3.85 -4.83 4.81
C VAL A 61 -2.68 -4.49 3.89
N ILE A 62 -2.98 -3.93 2.73
CA ILE A 62 -2.01 -3.60 1.69
C ILE A 62 -1.84 -2.09 1.62
N LEU A 63 -0.60 -1.61 1.73
CA LEU A 63 -0.21 -0.23 1.47
C LEU A 63 0.38 -0.13 0.05
N TYR A 64 -0.12 0.77 -0.77
CA TYR A 64 0.34 0.89 -2.15
C TYR A 64 0.14 2.30 -2.72
N LEU A 65 0.80 2.54 -3.85
CA LEU A 65 0.66 3.74 -4.68
C LEU A 65 -0.02 3.39 -5.99
N THR A 66 -0.79 4.34 -6.52
CA THR A 66 -1.22 4.35 -7.91
C THR A 66 -0.63 5.54 -8.65
N SER A 67 -0.46 5.43 -9.97
CA SER A 67 -0.07 6.51 -10.87
C SER A 67 -0.83 6.42 -12.18
N ASP A 68 -0.88 7.52 -12.91
CA ASP A 68 -1.57 7.56 -14.20
C ASP A 68 -0.80 6.82 -15.31
N ASN A 69 0.54 6.72 -15.16
CA ASN A 69 1.40 5.95 -16.05
C ASN A 69 2.74 5.59 -15.37
N HIS A 70 3.66 4.99 -16.11
CA HIS A 70 4.95 4.52 -15.60
C HIS A 70 6.10 5.55 -15.68
N LEU A 71 5.86 6.71 -16.26
CA LEU A 71 6.89 7.72 -16.47
C LEU A 71 7.37 8.29 -15.13
N PRO A 72 8.65 8.64 -15.00
CA PRO A 72 9.17 9.28 -13.79
C PRO A 72 8.75 10.75 -13.71
N GLY A 73 8.94 11.36 -12.53
CA GLY A 73 8.72 12.77 -12.31
C GLY A 73 7.28 13.23 -12.62
N PRO A 74 7.07 14.50 -12.98
CA PRO A 74 5.74 15.07 -13.23
C PRO A 74 4.97 14.41 -14.37
N GLU A 75 5.66 13.87 -15.36
CA GLU A 75 5.03 13.19 -16.51
C GLU A 75 4.26 11.92 -16.12
N GLY A 76 4.59 11.32 -14.99
CA GLY A 76 3.85 10.18 -14.43
C GLY A 76 2.52 10.52 -13.78
N GLY A 77 2.15 11.79 -13.74
CA GLY A 77 0.95 12.27 -13.09
C GLY A 77 1.05 12.24 -11.56
N ILE A 78 -0.06 12.47 -10.89
CA ILE A 78 -0.16 12.45 -9.44
C ILE A 78 -0.16 10.99 -8.95
N ARG A 79 0.76 10.67 -8.04
CA ARG A 79 0.74 9.39 -7.33
C ARG A 79 -0.16 9.52 -6.12
N LYS A 80 -0.96 8.49 -5.86
CA LYS A 80 -1.90 8.49 -4.75
C LYS A 80 -1.58 7.33 -3.83
N TRP A 81 -1.47 7.62 -2.53
CA TRP A 81 -1.33 6.60 -1.50
C TRP A 81 -2.67 6.01 -1.12
N HIS A 82 -2.71 4.69 -1.08
CA HIS A 82 -3.90 3.90 -0.73
C HIS A 82 -3.58 2.87 0.33
N THR A 83 -4.58 2.56 1.12
CA THR A 83 -4.66 1.31 1.87
C THR A 83 -5.82 0.47 1.35
N LEU A 84 -5.66 -0.84 1.36
CA LEU A 84 -6.67 -1.82 0.99
C LEU A 84 -6.72 -2.88 2.08
N HIS A 85 -7.85 -3.01 2.75
CA HIS A 85 -8.06 -3.87 3.90
C HIS A 85 -9.19 -4.86 3.64
N TRP A 86 -8.94 -6.14 3.89
CA TRP A 86 -9.98 -7.15 3.97
C TRP A 86 -10.64 -7.09 5.34
N THR A 87 -11.95 -6.86 5.40
CA THR A 87 -12.69 -6.70 6.66
C THR A 87 -13.21 -8.01 7.23
N GLY A 88 -12.88 -9.14 6.59
CA GLY A 88 -13.52 -10.43 6.83
C GLY A 88 -14.68 -10.74 5.88
N THR A 89 -15.19 -9.71 5.18
CA THR A 89 -16.32 -9.84 4.25
C THR A 89 -16.13 -9.12 2.93
N GLU A 90 -15.36 -8.03 2.93
CA GLU A 90 -15.13 -7.21 1.73
C GLU A 90 -13.78 -6.50 1.78
N TRP A 91 -13.26 -6.14 0.61
CA TRP A 91 -12.10 -5.27 0.48
C TRP A 91 -12.50 -3.80 0.54
N VAL A 92 -12.04 -3.10 1.55
CA VAL A 92 -12.24 -1.65 1.73
C VAL A 92 -10.99 -0.88 1.32
N GLU A 93 -11.13 -0.03 0.31
CA GLU A 93 -10.07 0.85 -0.18
C GLU A 93 -10.20 2.26 0.41
N SER A 94 -9.07 2.86 0.78
CA SER A 94 -8.99 4.26 1.21
C SER A 94 -7.81 4.94 0.53
N GLN A 95 -8.09 5.99 -0.27
CA GLN A 95 -7.07 6.91 -0.76
C GLN A 95 -6.94 8.06 0.23
N PHE A 96 -5.74 8.37 0.74
CA PHE A 96 -5.64 9.31 1.85
C PHE A 96 -4.63 10.45 1.64
N THR A 97 -3.66 10.30 0.75
CA THR A 97 -2.70 11.38 0.41
C THR A 97 -2.05 11.12 -0.95
N THR A 98 -1.14 11.99 -1.34
CA THR A 98 -0.41 11.91 -2.59
C THR A 98 1.09 11.73 -2.35
N SER A 99 1.82 11.45 -3.42
CA SER A 99 3.26 11.30 -3.48
C SER A 99 3.77 11.91 -4.77
N THR A 100 5.03 12.27 -4.81
CA THR A 100 5.68 12.82 -6.00
C THR A 100 6.38 11.76 -6.84
N HIS A 101 6.57 10.54 -6.32
CA HIS A 101 7.34 9.52 -7.01
C HIS A 101 6.81 8.09 -6.79
N SER A 102 6.78 7.28 -7.87
CA SER A 102 6.30 5.90 -7.84
C SER A 102 7.18 4.95 -7.01
N TYR A 103 8.42 5.30 -6.75
CA TYR A 103 9.35 4.53 -5.93
C TYR A 103 9.39 4.97 -4.46
N ASP A 104 8.55 5.92 -4.06
CA ASP A 104 8.37 6.21 -2.64
C ASP A 104 7.98 4.95 -1.89
N SER A 105 8.64 4.71 -0.76
CA SER A 105 8.43 3.51 0.04
C SER A 105 7.91 3.89 1.42
N GLY A 106 7.04 3.06 1.95
CA GLY A 106 6.43 3.28 3.25
C GLY A 106 6.09 1.98 3.94
N SER A 107 5.72 2.08 5.19
CA SER A 107 5.28 0.93 5.98
C SER A 107 4.02 1.22 6.77
N ILE A 108 3.27 0.16 7.05
CA ILE A 108 2.01 0.19 7.78
C ILE A 108 2.09 -0.68 9.03
N TRP A 109 1.56 -0.19 10.15
CA TRP A 109 1.40 -0.89 11.43
C TRP A 109 -0.09 -1.02 11.73
N THR A 110 -0.56 -2.22 11.98
CA THR A 110 -1.99 -2.58 12.12
C THR A 110 -2.28 -3.42 13.36
N GLU A 111 -1.28 -3.68 14.19
CA GLU A 111 -1.37 -4.58 15.34
C GLU A 111 -2.22 -4.00 16.49
N ASN A 112 -2.47 -2.71 16.45
CA ASN A 112 -3.30 -2.04 17.45
C ASN A 112 -4.67 -1.69 16.87
N ASP A 113 -5.73 -2.32 17.37
CA ASP A 113 -7.11 -2.08 16.92
C ASP A 113 -7.60 -0.65 17.08
N LYS A 114 -7.02 0.08 18.01
CA LYS A 114 -7.45 1.45 18.32
C LYS A 114 -6.82 2.48 17.40
N GLU A 115 -5.64 2.17 16.87
CA GLU A 115 -4.91 3.08 16.01
C GLU A 115 -3.97 2.33 15.08
N TRP A 116 -4.20 2.47 13.78
CA TRP A 116 -3.25 2.07 12.76
C TRP A 116 -2.35 3.24 12.37
N THR A 117 -1.11 2.94 12.04
CA THR A 117 -0.12 3.94 11.66
C THR A 117 0.44 3.64 10.28
N VAL A 118 0.59 4.67 9.45
CA VAL A 118 1.37 4.64 8.20
C VAL A 118 2.48 5.68 8.30
N ILE A 119 3.69 5.31 7.92
CA ILE A 119 4.84 6.20 7.83
C ILE A 119 5.34 6.17 6.40
N ILE A 120 5.24 7.30 5.72
CA ILE A 120 5.50 7.46 4.28
C ILE A 120 6.12 8.81 3.97
N PRO A 121 6.86 8.95 2.85
CA PRO A 121 7.16 10.25 2.28
C PRO A 121 5.91 10.79 1.59
N SER A 122 5.31 11.81 2.16
CA SER A 122 4.13 12.49 1.60
C SER A 122 4.27 14.00 1.54
N ASP A 123 5.34 14.56 2.09
CA ASP A 123 5.70 15.95 1.88
C ASP A 123 6.76 16.05 0.78
N GLU A 124 6.70 17.13 0.00
CA GLU A 124 7.70 17.42 -1.01
C GLU A 124 9.08 17.57 -0.36
N GLY A 125 10.08 16.99 -0.98
CA GLY A 125 11.47 17.12 -0.54
C GLY A 125 12.24 18.15 -1.39
N PRO A 126 13.48 18.49 -1.00
CA PRO A 126 14.30 19.44 -1.72
C PRO A 126 14.74 18.99 -3.12
N GLN A 127 14.56 17.73 -3.44
CA GLN A 127 14.89 17.14 -4.75
C GLN A 127 13.59 16.72 -5.48
N PRO A 128 12.95 17.59 -6.22
CA PRO A 128 11.56 17.40 -6.70
C PRO A 128 11.41 16.27 -7.72
N LEU A 129 12.48 15.86 -8.40
CA LEU A 129 12.46 14.73 -9.34
C LEU A 129 12.99 13.42 -8.74
N GLY A 130 13.47 13.46 -7.51
CA GLY A 130 13.96 12.30 -6.77
C GLY A 130 12.83 11.58 -6.04
N SER A 131 13.03 10.29 -5.79
CA SER A 131 12.13 9.55 -4.88
C SER A 131 12.27 10.07 -3.45
N GLY A 132 11.19 9.95 -2.68
CA GLY A 132 11.15 10.40 -1.31
C GLY A 132 10.78 11.86 -1.15
N GLY A 133 10.92 12.33 0.09
CA GLY A 133 10.59 13.70 0.49
C GLY A 133 10.63 13.82 2.00
N GLY A 134 9.76 14.62 2.59
CA GLY A 134 9.54 14.66 4.02
C GLY A 134 8.73 13.45 4.50
N ILE A 135 9.23 12.76 5.50
CA ILE A 135 8.55 11.61 6.09
C ILE A 135 7.46 12.10 7.05
N VAL A 136 6.26 11.58 6.85
CA VAL A 136 5.07 11.94 7.62
C VAL A 136 4.44 10.69 8.23
N ARG A 137 3.98 10.84 9.47
CA ARG A 137 3.14 9.85 10.14
C ARG A 137 1.66 10.16 9.89
N TRP A 138 0.94 9.16 9.45
CA TRP A 138 -0.51 9.15 9.28
C TRP A 138 -1.14 8.14 10.23
N VAL A 139 -2.30 8.44 10.77
CA VAL A 139 -3.02 7.56 11.70
C VAL A 139 -4.46 7.36 11.27
N SER A 140 -4.96 6.15 11.52
CA SER A 140 -6.36 5.79 11.36
C SER A 140 -6.88 5.21 12.68
N LYS A 141 -8.05 5.65 13.09
CA LYS A 141 -8.77 5.13 14.29
C LYS A 141 -9.99 4.29 13.93
N ASN A 142 -10.12 3.91 12.66
CA ASN A 142 -11.24 3.15 12.14
C ASN A 142 -10.78 2.11 11.11
N GLN A 143 -9.66 1.44 11.41
CA GLN A 143 -9.13 0.33 10.62
C GLN A 143 -8.89 0.70 9.14
N GLY A 144 -8.25 1.84 8.91
CA GLY A 144 -7.83 2.26 7.58
C GLY A 144 -8.94 2.91 6.73
N LYS A 145 -10.18 3.04 7.22
CA LYS A 145 -11.26 3.68 6.45
C LYS A 145 -11.01 5.17 6.21
N THR A 146 -10.41 5.85 7.19
CA THR A 146 -9.96 7.23 7.04
C THR A 146 -8.63 7.45 7.74
N TRP A 147 -7.84 8.37 7.22
CA TRP A 147 -6.50 8.68 7.71
C TRP A 147 -6.37 10.15 8.03
N LYS A 148 -5.63 10.47 9.09
CA LYS A 148 -5.30 11.84 9.49
C LYS A 148 -3.80 11.98 9.61
N ARG A 149 -3.26 13.10 9.13
CA ARG A 149 -1.87 13.47 9.35
C ARG A 149 -1.64 13.68 10.85
N ALA A 150 -0.69 12.94 11.43
CA ALA A 150 -0.37 13.00 12.85
C ALA A 150 0.92 13.76 13.18
N GLY A 151 1.78 13.95 12.19
CA GLY A 151 3.00 14.74 12.35
C GLY A 151 4.03 14.47 11.27
N THR A 152 5.03 15.36 11.20
CA THR A 152 6.20 15.23 10.34
C THR A 152 7.32 14.60 11.15
N ILE A 153 7.99 13.58 10.60
CA ILE A 153 9.12 12.90 11.24
C ILE A 153 10.43 13.56 10.84
N THR A 154 10.57 13.91 9.55
CA THR A 154 11.73 14.61 9.03
C THR A 154 11.33 15.99 8.50
N SER A 155 12.02 17.03 8.95
CA SER A 155 11.79 18.40 8.50
C SER A 155 13.10 19.13 8.34
N GLY A 156 13.16 20.14 7.44
CA GLY A 156 14.33 20.99 7.26
C GLY A 156 15.57 20.24 6.79
N THR A 157 15.39 19.12 6.07
CA THR A 157 16.51 18.31 5.58
C THR A 157 16.94 18.78 4.19
N GLU A 158 18.22 18.61 3.90
CA GLU A 158 18.80 18.90 2.57
C GLU A 158 18.62 17.74 1.58
N ARG A 159 17.94 16.65 1.99
CA ARG A 159 17.80 15.41 1.22
C ARG A 159 16.39 14.88 1.30
N ASN A 160 15.98 14.20 0.22
CA ASN A 160 14.78 13.37 0.24
C ASN A 160 15.01 12.11 1.07
N HIS A 161 14.00 11.72 1.84
CA HIS A 161 13.95 10.44 2.55
C HIS A 161 12.97 9.52 1.82
N GLY A 162 13.48 8.52 1.09
CA GLY A 162 12.67 7.74 0.13
C GLY A 162 12.30 6.33 0.59
N TYR A 163 12.95 5.81 1.64
CA TYR A 163 12.88 4.40 1.96
C TYR A 163 12.55 4.14 3.42
N VAL A 164 11.27 4.25 3.74
CA VAL A 164 10.77 3.85 5.07
C VAL A 164 10.46 2.36 5.07
N ARG A 165 11.01 1.63 6.05
CA ARG A 165 10.73 0.21 6.23
C ARG A 165 10.50 -0.11 7.70
N ARG A 166 9.52 -0.96 7.94
CA ARG A 166 9.30 -1.58 9.25
C ARG A 166 10.32 -2.72 9.42
N PRO A 167 11.10 -2.75 10.50
CA PRO A 167 11.89 -3.92 10.81
C PRO A 167 10.99 -5.14 11.02
N GLN A 168 11.45 -6.31 10.59
CA GLN A 168 10.75 -7.56 10.88
C GLN A 168 10.69 -7.75 12.42
N ASN A 169 9.52 -8.11 12.94
CA ASN A 169 9.26 -8.26 14.38
C ASN A 169 9.39 -6.97 15.21
N ALA A 170 9.24 -5.79 14.61
CA ALA A 170 9.07 -4.56 15.37
C ALA A 170 7.67 -4.54 16.01
N HIS A 171 7.66 -4.50 17.33
CA HIS A 171 6.45 -4.40 18.16
C HIS A 171 6.26 -2.99 18.67
#